data_eca7f38bcdbaf0254cff051570779bcd
#
_entry.id   eca7f38bcdbaf0254cff051570779bcd
#
_cell.length_a   1.000
_cell.length_b   1.000
_cell.length_c   1.000
_cell.angle_alpha   90.00
_cell.angle_beta   90.00
_cell.angle_gamma   90.00
#
_symmetry.space_group_name_H-M   'P 1'
#
loop_
_entity.id
_entity.type
_entity.pdbx_description
1 polymer ?
#
loop_
_entity_poly.entity_id
_entity_poly.type
_entity_poly.pdbx_seq_one_letter_code
_entity_poly.pdbx_strand_id
1 'polypeptide(L)'
;MKEFELKYGCNPNQKPSRIYLENGEDLPIEVLNGRPGYINFLDAFNGWQLVRELKAATGLPAATSFKHVSPAGAAVGKPLTDTLAKIYWVEDLGELTPLASAYARARGADRMSSFGDFIALSDECDECTAKLIKREVSDGVIAPGYSPEALAILKEKKKGNYNIIRIDPDYVPDPIEKKQVYGVTFEQGRNELNVNEVLPGQIVTKNTQIPESAMTDLKVSLIVLKYTQSNSVCYVKDGQAIGIGAGQQSRIHCTRLAGSKADNWYLRQSPQVLGLQFVDGLGRADRDNAIDVYIGEEYEDILAEGVWQHTFKVKPPVFTREEKKAWLAGLQDVTVGSDAFFPFSDNIER
;
A
#
# COMPACT_ATOMS: atom_id res chain seq x y z
N MET A 1 -18.47 -22.39 2.39
CA MET A 1 -19.24 -21.82 1.25
C MET A 1 -18.51 -22.16 -0.04
N LYS A 2 -19.17 -22.90 -0.96
CA LYS A 2 -18.52 -23.42 -2.19
C LYS A 2 -18.33 -22.39 -3.31
N GLU A 3 -19.15 -21.37 -3.34
CA GLU A 3 -19.06 -20.28 -4.31
C GLU A 3 -19.65 -19.00 -3.74
N PHE A 4 -19.24 -17.88 -4.29
CA PHE A 4 -19.78 -16.56 -3.96
C PHE A 4 -20.16 -15.83 -5.26
N GLU A 5 -21.46 -15.56 -5.43
CA GLU A 5 -21.98 -14.85 -6.58
C GLU A 5 -21.67 -13.35 -6.48
N LEU A 6 -21.15 -12.80 -7.58
CA LEU A 6 -20.77 -11.40 -7.69
C LEU A 6 -21.80 -10.62 -8.51
N LYS A 7 -21.93 -9.33 -8.23
CA LYS A 7 -22.84 -8.45 -8.96
C LYS A 7 -22.48 -8.35 -10.46
N TYR A 8 -21.19 -8.35 -10.77
CA TYR A 8 -20.58 -8.36 -12.10
C TYR A 8 -19.07 -8.64 -11.98
N GLY A 9 -18.39 -8.87 -13.09
CA GLY A 9 -16.93 -9.10 -13.14
C GLY A 9 -16.11 -7.81 -13.02
N CYS A 10 -15.07 -7.67 -13.83
CA CYS A 10 -14.26 -6.44 -13.85
C CYS A 10 -15.07 -5.21 -14.25
N ASN A 11 -16.04 -5.38 -15.14
CA ASN A 11 -16.91 -4.29 -15.63
C ASN A 11 -18.39 -4.66 -15.44
N PRO A 12 -19.28 -3.66 -15.31
CA PRO A 12 -20.72 -3.89 -15.04
C PRO A 12 -21.48 -4.77 -16.06
N ASN A 13 -20.99 -4.83 -17.28
CA ASN A 13 -21.55 -5.65 -18.36
C ASN A 13 -21.08 -7.11 -18.33
N GLN A 14 -20.08 -7.45 -17.52
CA GLN A 14 -19.52 -8.81 -17.44
C GLN A 14 -20.32 -9.65 -16.45
N LYS A 15 -21.38 -10.29 -16.94
CA LYS A 15 -22.29 -11.16 -16.19
C LYS A 15 -22.52 -12.47 -16.94
N PRO A 16 -22.72 -13.62 -16.26
CA PRO A 16 -22.65 -13.80 -14.79
C PRO A 16 -21.23 -13.66 -14.24
N SER A 17 -21.11 -13.53 -12.92
CA SER A 17 -19.81 -13.44 -12.23
C SER A 17 -19.86 -14.14 -10.88
N ARG A 18 -18.85 -14.93 -10.54
CA ARG A 18 -18.71 -15.63 -9.26
C ARG A 18 -17.25 -15.96 -8.96
N ILE A 19 -16.94 -16.27 -7.71
CA ILE A 19 -15.69 -16.90 -7.30
C ILE A 19 -15.99 -18.28 -6.70
N TYR A 20 -15.10 -19.24 -6.96
CA TYR A 20 -15.19 -20.63 -6.47
C TYR A 20 -13.83 -21.32 -6.60
N LEU A 21 -13.66 -22.46 -5.93
CA LEU A 21 -12.50 -23.34 -6.11
C LEU A 21 -12.81 -24.40 -7.16
N GLU A 22 -11.91 -24.63 -8.13
CA GLU A 22 -12.11 -25.62 -9.21
C GLU A 22 -12.31 -27.05 -8.69
N ASN A 23 -11.68 -27.38 -7.55
CA ASN A 23 -11.82 -28.68 -6.90
C ASN A 23 -13.17 -28.90 -6.20
N GLY A 24 -14.01 -27.87 -6.15
CA GLY A 24 -15.34 -27.90 -5.53
C GLY A 24 -15.34 -27.88 -4.00
N GLU A 25 -14.20 -27.58 -3.39
CA GLU A 25 -14.09 -27.34 -1.95
C GLU A 25 -14.71 -26.00 -1.55
N ASP A 26 -14.82 -25.77 -0.24
CA ASP A 26 -15.24 -24.48 0.29
C ASP A 26 -14.19 -23.40 0.08
N LEU A 27 -14.65 -22.18 -0.23
CA LEU A 27 -13.76 -21.01 -0.30
C LEU A 27 -13.03 -20.81 1.04
N PRO A 28 -11.75 -20.46 1.02
CA PRO A 28 -10.95 -20.24 2.24
C PRO A 28 -11.26 -18.90 2.93
N ILE A 29 -12.47 -18.38 2.72
CA ILE A 29 -12.91 -17.09 3.25
C ILE A 29 -14.32 -17.15 3.80
N GLU A 30 -14.60 -16.21 4.70
CA GLU A 30 -15.93 -15.86 5.14
C GLU A 30 -16.14 -14.33 4.99
N VAL A 31 -17.20 -13.92 4.31
CA VAL A 31 -17.60 -12.51 4.25
C VAL A 31 -18.45 -12.20 5.48
N LEU A 32 -17.83 -11.51 6.44
CA LEU A 32 -18.46 -11.16 7.72
C LEU A 32 -19.41 -9.97 7.60
N ASN A 33 -19.20 -9.12 6.62
CA ASN A 33 -20.03 -7.95 6.32
C ASN A 33 -19.80 -7.44 4.91
N GLY A 34 -20.79 -6.74 4.37
CA GLY A 34 -20.73 -6.14 3.03
C GLY A 34 -20.95 -7.13 1.90
N ARG A 35 -20.67 -6.69 0.68
CA ARG A 35 -20.76 -7.50 -0.54
C ARG A 35 -19.60 -7.15 -1.48
N PRO A 36 -18.42 -7.74 -1.27
CA PRO A 36 -17.23 -7.45 -2.08
C PRO A 36 -17.48 -7.77 -3.56
N GLY A 37 -16.93 -6.93 -4.43
CA GLY A 37 -16.95 -7.14 -5.87
C GLY A 37 -15.74 -7.91 -6.39
N TYR A 38 -15.69 -8.13 -7.70
CA TYR A 38 -14.65 -8.89 -8.38
C TYR A 38 -13.24 -8.32 -8.09
N ILE A 39 -13.04 -7.01 -8.28
CA ILE A 39 -11.75 -6.36 -8.04
C ILE A 39 -11.41 -6.37 -6.54
N ASN A 40 -12.41 -6.21 -5.66
CA ASN A 40 -12.17 -6.28 -4.22
C ASN A 40 -11.58 -7.64 -3.79
N PHE A 41 -12.06 -8.75 -4.36
CA PHE A 41 -11.50 -10.07 -4.09
C PHE A 41 -10.09 -10.25 -4.66
N LEU A 42 -9.80 -9.70 -5.84
CA LEU A 42 -8.44 -9.71 -6.38
C LEU A 42 -7.48 -8.94 -5.48
N ASP A 43 -7.89 -7.75 -5.03
CA ASP A 43 -7.10 -6.95 -4.08
C ASP A 43 -6.91 -7.69 -2.74
N ALA A 44 -8.00 -8.27 -2.21
CA ALA A 44 -7.98 -9.01 -0.95
C ALA A 44 -7.01 -10.20 -0.98
N PHE A 45 -7.10 -11.07 -2.00
CA PHE A 45 -6.27 -12.26 -2.08
C PHE A 45 -4.81 -11.95 -2.38
N ASN A 46 -4.51 -10.97 -3.24
CA ASN A 46 -3.14 -10.55 -3.49
C ASN A 46 -2.55 -9.85 -2.27
N GLY A 47 -3.32 -8.98 -1.63
CA GLY A 47 -2.91 -8.31 -0.40
C GLY A 47 -2.64 -9.29 0.75
N TRP A 48 -3.50 -10.30 0.92
CA TRP A 48 -3.30 -11.35 1.92
C TRP A 48 -1.99 -12.12 1.73
N GLN A 49 -1.71 -12.56 0.52
CA GLN A 49 -0.47 -13.26 0.21
C GLN A 49 0.75 -12.38 0.53
N LEU A 50 0.72 -11.11 0.15
CA LEU A 50 1.79 -10.15 0.41
C LEU A 50 2.06 -10.01 1.92
N VAL A 51 1.05 -9.73 2.74
CA VAL A 51 1.24 -9.51 4.18
C VAL A 51 1.64 -10.79 4.92
N ARG A 52 1.13 -11.95 4.50
CA ARG A 52 1.53 -13.26 5.02
C ARG A 52 3.02 -13.51 4.80
N GLU A 53 3.53 -13.23 3.59
CA GLU A 53 4.95 -13.37 3.27
C GLU A 53 5.81 -12.35 4.01
N LEU A 54 5.38 -11.09 4.13
CA LEU A 54 6.10 -10.08 4.91
C LEU A 54 6.25 -10.51 6.36
N LYS A 55 5.18 -11.00 6.99
CA LYS A 55 5.24 -11.49 8.36
C LYS A 55 6.18 -12.69 8.48
N ALA A 56 6.09 -13.65 7.58
CA ALA A 56 6.96 -14.84 7.58
C ALA A 56 8.45 -14.46 7.39
N ALA A 57 8.74 -13.48 6.54
CA ALA A 57 10.11 -13.06 6.23
C ALA A 57 10.75 -12.19 7.32
N THR A 58 9.96 -11.41 8.06
CA THR A 58 10.47 -10.41 9.00
C THR A 58 10.16 -10.70 10.47
N GLY A 59 9.18 -11.58 10.74
CA GLY A 59 8.67 -11.84 12.10
C GLY A 59 7.80 -10.72 12.68
N LEU A 60 7.53 -9.66 11.90
CA LEU A 60 6.75 -8.51 12.33
C LEU A 60 5.33 -8.55 11.75
N PRO A 61 4.31 -8.03 12.46
CA PRO A 61 3.01 -7.77 11.85
C PRO A 61 3.15 -6.91 10.61
N ALA A 62 2.34 -7.18 9.60
CA ALA A 62 2.40 -6.49 8.31
C ALA A 62 1.02 -6.08 7.82
N ALA A 63 0.98 -5.00 7.06
CA ALA A 63 -0.23 -4.52 6.39
C ALA A 63 0.08 -4.01 4.99
N THR A 64 -0.93 -4.03 4.12
CA THR A 64 -0.86 -3.41 2.80
C THR A 64 -2.15 -2.65 2.48
N SER A 65 -1.98 -1.59 1.70
CA SER A 65 -3.03 -0.85 1.03
C SER A 65 -3.01 -1.26 -0.44
N PHE A 66 -4.03 -1.96 -0.90
CA PHE A 66 -4.13 -2.49 -2.26
C PHE A 66 -5.16 -1.73 -3.07
N LYS A 67 -4.88 -1.48 -4.33
CA LYS A 67 -5.83 -0.85 -5.24
C LYS A 67 -5.56 -1.23 -6.68
N HIS A 68 -6.62 -1.58 -7.42
CA HIS A 68 -6.51 -2.00 -8.82
C HIS A 68 -5.49 -3.13 -9.04
N VAL A 69 -5.53 -4.12 -8.15
CA VAL A 69 -4.69 -5.33 -8.20
C VAL A 69 -3.19 -5.06 -8.09
N SER A 70 -2.82 -3.96 -7.42
CA SER A 70 -1.43 -3.64 -7.09
C SER A 70 -1.34 -2.96 -5.72
N PRO A 71 -0.25 -3.14 -4.97
CA PRO A 71 -0.06 -2.43 -3.71
C PRO A 71 0.21 -0.94 -3.98
N ALA A 72 -0.56 -0.07 -3.32
CA ALA A 72 -0.24 1.36 -3.20
C ALA A 72 0.81 1.60 -2.12
N GLY A 73 0.84 0.72 -1.11
CA GLY A 73 1.82 0.71 -0.04
C GLY A 73 1.78 -0.59 0.73
N ALA A 74 2.90 -0.93 1.37
CA ALA A 74 3.04 -2.07 2.25
C ALA A 74 4.09 -1.76 3.32
N ALA A 75 3.91 -2.26 4.54
CA ALA A 75 4.85 -2.03 5.62
C ALA A 75 4.76 -3.10 6.71
N VAL A 76 5.82 -3.20 7.49
CA VAL A 76 5.86 -3.96 8.73
C VAL A 76 5.67 -3.05 9.94
N GLY A 77 5.22 -3.62 11.06
CA GLY A 77 4.86 -2.93 12.28
C GLY A 77 6.07 -2.43 13.06
N LYS A 78 6.58 -1.26 12.68
CA LYS A 78 7.60 -0.52 13.43
C LYS A 78 6.98 0.75 14.03
N PRO A 79 7.50 1.27 15.16
CA PRO A 79 7.03 2.52 15.75
C PRO A 79 7.07 3.68 14.77
N LEU A 80 6.15 4.63 14.92
CA LEU A 80 6.16 5.88 14.17
C LEU A 80 6.99 6.94 14.91
N THR A 81 7.70 7.77 14.15
CA THR A 81 8.20 9.05 14.66
C THR A 81 7.04 10.06 14.77
N ASP A 82 7.20 11.11 15.57
CA ASP A 82 6.20 12.18 15.69
C ASP A 82 5.86 12.80 14.33
N THR A 83 6.86 12.95 13.47
CA THR A 83 6.67 13.46 12.10
C THR A 83 5.81 12.51 11.25
N LEU A 84 6.09 11.21 11.30
CA LEU A 84 5.28 10.22 10.58
C LEU A 84 3.85 10.16 11.13
N ALA A 85 3.68 10.23 12.45
CA ALA A 85 2.34 10.27 13.05
C ALA A 85 1.52 11.47 12.55
N LYS A 86 2.16 12.64 12.38
CA LYS A 86 1.53 13.85 11.83
C LYS A 86 1.13 13.68 10.37
N ILE A 87 2.06 13.27 9.50
CA ILE A 87 1.75 13.15 8.06
C ILE A 87 0.81 11.99 7.74
N TYR A 88 0.65 11.02 8.66
CA TYR A 88 -0.32 9.93 8.54
C TYR A 88 -1.65 10.21 9.24
N TRP A 89 -1.77 11.39 9.87
CA TRP A 89 -2.98 11.84 10.59
C TRP A 89 -3.38 10.88 11.73
N VAL A 90 -2.42 10.35 12.47
CA VAL A 90 -2.64 9.39 13.55
C VAL A 90 -2.14 9.87 14.92
N GLU A 91 -1.63 11.09 15.02
CA GLU A 91 -1.09 11.66 16.26
C GLU A 91 -2.09 11.71 17.43
N ASP A 92 -3.38 11.76 17.11
CA ASP A 92 -4.48 11.79 18.07
C ASP A 92 -4.96 10.41 18.53
N LEU A 93 -4.40 9.32 17.97
CA LEU A 93 -4.76 7.95 18.35
C LEU A 93 -3.94 7.38 19.52
N GLY A 94 -2.94 8.13 20.00
CA GLY A 94 -2.02 7.66 21.02
C GLY A 94 -1.04 6.61 20.49
N GLU A 95 -0.60 5.71 21.38
CA GLU A 95 0.31 4.63 21.00
C GLU A 95 -0.41 3.59 20.13
N LEU A 96 0.11 3.39 18.93
CA LEU A 96 -0.44 2.41 18.00
C LEU A 96 0.10 1.01 18.30
N THR A 97 -0.75 0.00 18.17
CA THR A 97 -0.29 -1.39 18.14
C THR A 97 0.61 -1.62 16.93
N PRO A 98 1.49 -2.65 16.96
CA PRO A 98 2.35 -2.93 15.81
C PRO A 98 1.57 -3.13 14.50
N LEU A 99 0.38 -3.74 14.55
CA LEU A 99 -0.47 -3.94 13.37
C LEU A 99 -1.06 -2.61 12.88
N ALA A 100 -1.55 -1.77 13.78
CA ALA A 100 -2.04 -0.43 13.44
C ALA A 100 -0.94 0.44 12.85
N SER A 101 0.28 0.37 13.41
CA SER A 101 1.45 1.05 12.86
C SER A 101 1.80 0.55 11.46
N ALA A 102 1.76 -0.77 11.21
CA ALA A 102 1.97 -1.33 9.89
C ALA A 102 0.99 -0.75 8.86
N TYR A 103 -0.30 -0.67 9.20
CA TYR A 103 -1.29 -0.10 8.30
C TYR A 103 -1.14 1.42 8.13
N ALA A 104 -0.87 2.17 9.19
CA ALA A 104 -0.59 3.60 9.09
C ALA A 104 0.57 3.88 8.12
N ARG A 105 1.64 3.09 8.19
CA ARG A 105 2.79 3.17 7.30
C ARG A 105 2.44 2.75 5.86
N ALA A 106 1.75 1.63 5.69
CA ALA A 106 1.37 1.13 4.38
C ALA A 106 0.50 2.15 3.61
N ARG A 107 -0.54 2.67 4.26
CA ARG A 107 -1.40 3.70 3.68
C ARG A 107 -0.70 5.03 3.54
N GLY A 108 0.14 5.38 4.51
CA GLY A 108 0.82 6.67 4.59
C GLY A 108 1.87 6.89 3.51
N ALA A 109 2.36 5.84 2.88
CA ALA A 109 3.34 5.92 1.80
C ALA A 109 2.81 6.69 0.58
N ASP A 110 1.57 6.43 0.20
CA ASP A 110 0.89 7.08 -0.92
C ASP A 110 -0.59 7.28 -0.56
N ARG A 111 -0.87 8.34 0.15
CA ARG A 111 -2.22 8.64 0.64
C ARG A 111 -3.22 8.91 -0.47
N MET A 112 -2.75 9.40 -1.62
CA MET A 112 -3.60 9.66 -2.79
C MET A 112 -4.04 8.36 -3.43
N SER A 113 -3.11 7.45 -3.71
CA SER A 113 -3.44 6.14 -4.30
C SER A 113 -4.21 5.23 -3.32
N SER A 114 -4.00 5.39 -2.02
CA SER A 114 -4.69 4.62 -0.98
C SER A 114 -6.13 5.07 -0.70
N PHE A 115 -6.60 6.14 -1.30
CA PHE A 115 -8.00 6.55 -1.18
C PHE A 115 -8.92 5.53 -1.86
N GLY A 116 -9.75 4.84 -1.07
CA GLY A 116 -10.60 3.75 -1.55
C GLY A 116 -9.86 2.42 -1.72
N ASP A 117 -8.82 2.16 -0.91
CA ASP A 117 -8.04 0.94 -0.91
C ASP A 117 -8.82 -0.29 -0.42
N PHE A 118 -8.26 -1.47 -0.68
CA PHE A 118 -8.59 -2.70 0.02
C PHE A 118 -7.41 -3.08 0.92
N ILE A 119 -7.69 -3.27 2.21
CA ILE A 119 -6.67 -3.46 3.24
C ILE A 119 -6.43 -4.94 3.46
N ALA A 120 -5.18 -5.38 3.57
CA ALA A 120 -4.85 -6.70 4.09
C ALA A 120 -3.98 -6.58 5.35
N LEU A 121 -4.29 -7.41 6.33
CA LEU A 121 -3.62 -7.48 7.63
C LEU A 121 -3.09 -8.89 7.86
N SER A 122 -1.85 -9.02 8.32
CA SER A 122 -1.22 -10.32 8.56
C SER A 122 -1.69 -11.03 9.83
N ASP A 123 -2.33 -10.28 10.73
CA ASP A 123 -2.76 -10.71 12.05
C ASP A 123 -4.23 -10.36 12.31
N GLU A 124 -4.76 -10.87 13.41
CA GLU A 124 -6.09 -10.49 13.88
C GLU A 124 -6.20 -8.97 14.01
N CYS A 125 -7.20 -8.39 13.39
CA CYS A 125 -7.47 -6.96 13.47
C CYS A 125 -7.90 -6.61 14.89
N ASP A 126 -7.08 -5.84 15.60
CA ASP A 126 -7.36 -5.31 16.92
C ASP A 126 -8.19 -4.03 16.89
N GLU A 127 -8.66 -3.59 18.06
CA GLU A 127 -9.47 -2.38 18.22
C GLU A 127 -8.74 -1.12 17.72
N CYS A 128 -7.43 -1.00 18.01
CA CYS A 128 -6.62 0.14 17.58
C CYS A 128 -6.55 0.24 16.05
N THR A 129 -6.28 -0.88 15.39
CA THR A 129 -6.27 -0.97 13.92
C THR A 129 -7.64 -0.64 13.33
N ALA A 130 -8.72 -1.17 13.92
CA ALA A 130 -10.07 -0.88 13.47
C ALA A 130 -10.46 0.60 13.60
N LYS A 131 -10.06 1.27 14.68
CA LYS A 131 -10.26 2.72 14.88
C LYS A 131 -9.55 3.54 13.79
N LEU A 132 -8.34 3.13 13.40
CA LEU A 132 -7.61 3.76 12.32
C LEU A 132 -8.33 3.54 10.98
N ILE A 133 -8.72 2.30 10.68
CA ILE A 133 -9.45 1.96 9.43
C ILE A 133 -10.79 2.72 9.36
N LYS A 134 -11.51 2.84 10.47
CA LYS A 134 -12.81 3.53 10.51
C LYS A 134 -12.76 4.95 9.98
N ARG A 135 -11.67 5.67 10.24
CA ARG A 135 -11.51 7.09 9.90
C ARG A 135 -11.03 7.33 8.46
N GLU A 136 -10.55 6.28 7.77
CA GLU A 136 -10.01 6.37 6.42
C GLU A 136 -11.05 5.94 5.37
N VAL A 137 -10.94 6.46 4.14
CA VAL A 137 -11.77 6.01 3.02
C VAL A 137 -11.15 4.75 2.43
N SER A 138 -11.80 3.61 2.63
CA SER A 138 -11.38 2.30 2.13
C SER A 138 -12.59 1.48 1.68
N ASP A 139 -12.38 0.48 0.84
CA ASP A 139 -13.45 -0.37 0.31
C ASP A 139 -13.70 -1.62 1.15
N GLY A 140 -12.66 -2.13 1.80
CA GLY A 140 -12.78 -3.30 2.63
C GLY A 140 -11.46 -3.70 3.28
N VAL A 141 -11.54 -4.77 4.07
CA VAL A 141 -10.40 -5.34 4.79
C VAL A 141 -10.48 -6.86 4.79
N ILE A 142 -9.32 -7.51 4.65
CA ILE A 142 -9.13 -8.95 4.85
C ILE A 142 -8.11 -9.19 5.96
N ALA A 143 -8.43 -10.10 6.86
CA ALA A 143 -7.58 -10.50 7.98
C ALA A 143 -7.88 -11.94 8.40
N PRO A 144 -6.97 -12.63 9.12
CA PRO A 144 -7.23 -13.97 9.63
C PRO A 144 -8.28 -14.00 10.76
N GLY A 145 -8.53 -12.85 11.39
CA GLY A 145 -9.50 -12.69 12.48
C GLY A 145 -9.75 -11.22 12.79
N TYR A 146 -10.73 -11.01 13.66
CA TYR A 146 -11.11 -9.68 14.16
C TYR A 146 -11.50 -9.81 15.63
N SER A 147 -10.98 -8.95 16.49
CA SER A 147 -11.50 -8.88 17.86
C SER A 147 -12.97 -8.46 17.83
N PRO A 148 -13.76 -8.81 18.85
CA PRO A 148 -15.18 -8.42 18.92
C PRO A 148 -15.36 -6.89 18.78
N GLU A 149 -14.50 -6.11 19.42
CA GLU A 149 -14.49 -4.65 19.40
C GLU A 149 -14.15 -4.13 17.98
N ALA A 150 -13.11 -4.70 17.36
CA ALA A 150 -12.71 -4.34 15.99
C ALA A 150 -13.84 -4.60 14.99
N LEU A 151 -14.47 -5.78 15.09
CA LEU A 151 -15.57 -6.15 14.20
C LEU A 151 -16.77 -5.21 14.37
N ALA A 152 -17.11 -4.83 15.60
CA ALA A 152 -18.20 -3.89 15.88
C ALA A 152 -17.92 -2.53 15.25
N ILE A 153 -16.69 -1.99 15.42
CA ILE A 153 -16.26 -0.71 14.87
C ILE A 153 -16.33 -0.71 13.34
N LEU A 154 -15.82 -1.78 12.70
CA LEU A 154 -15.77 -1.88 11.23
C LEU A 154 -17.16 -2.05 10.61
N LYS A 155 -18.08 -2.76 11.27
CA LYS A 155 -19.46 -2.93 10.80
C LYS A 155 -20.25 -1.63 10.73
N GLU A 156 -19.91 -0.60 11.52
CA GLU A 156 -20.55 0.72 11.44
C GLU A 156 -20.14 1.53 10.20
N LYS A 157 -19.01 1.19 9.59
CA LYS A 157 -18.43 1.91 8.44
C LYS A 157 -19.31 1.75 7.20
N LYS A 158 -19.31 2.76 6.31
CA LYS A 158 -20.14 2.80 5.09
C LYS A 158 -21.64 2.50 5.35
N LYS A 159 -22.18 3.04 6.46
CA LYS A 159 -23.58 2.81 6.87
C LYS A 159 -23.93 1.32 6.97
N GLY A 160 -23.01 0.52 7.48
CA GLY A 160 -23.17 -0.91 7.66
C GLY A 160 -22.81 -1.80 6.46
N ASN A 161 -22.28 -1.22 5.39
CA ASN A 161 -21.96 -1.95 4.14
C ASN A 161 -20.45 -2.10 3.87
N TYR A 162 -19.61 -1.88 4.87
CA TYR A 162 -18.17 -2.05 4.71
C TYR A 162 -17.81 -3.51 4.48
N ASN A 163 -16.92 -3.79 3.52
CA ASN A 163 -16.52 -5.15 3.23
C ASN A 163 -15.53 -5.68 4.27
N ILE A 164 -15.89 -6.74 4.96
CA ILE A 164 -15.06 -7.39 5.98
C ILE A 164 -14.95 -8.87 5.61
N ILE A 165 -13.73 -9.32 5.33
CA ILE A 165 -13.43 -10.70 4.92
C ILE A 165 -12.53 -11.34 5.96
N ARG A 166 -12.91 -12.49 6.49
CA ARG A 166 -12.05 -13.37 7.25
C ARG A 166 -11.46 -14.43 6.32
N ILE A 167 -10.14 -14.61 6.35
CA ILE A 167 -9.43 -15.63 5.60
C ILE A 167 -8.96 -16.74 6.54
N ASP A 168 -9.00 -17.99 6.05
CA ASP A 168 -8.34 -19.10 6.72
C ASP A 168 -6.81 -18.95 6.54
N PRO A 169 -6.05 -18.69 7.62
CA PRO A 169 -4.61 -18.51 7.53
C PRO A 169 -3.84 -19.78 7.17
N ASP A 170 -4.43 -20.94 7.38
CA ASP A 170 -3.81 -22.25 7.14
C ASP A 170 -4.08 -22.78 5.74
N TYR A 171 -4.96 -22.10 4.97
CA TYR A 171 -5.23 -22.52 3.59
C TYR A 171 -3.99 -22.42 2.71
N VAL A 172 -3.72 -23.51 2.00
CA VAL A 172 -2.66 -23.61 1.01
C VAL A 172 -3.29 -23.83 -0.36
N PRO A 173 -3.17 -22.88 -1.28
CA PRO A 173 -3.68 -23.05 -2.64
C PRO A 173 -2.91 -24.12 -3.41
N ASP A 174 -3.51 -24.62 -4.49
CA ASP A 174 -2.86 -25.57 -5.39
C ASP A 174 -1.49 -25.04 -5.88
N PRO A 175 -0.50 -25.92 -6.08
CA PRO A 175 0.84 -25.50 -6.54
C PRO A 175 0.85 -25.04 -7.98
N ILE A 176 -0.23 -25.30 -8.73
CA ILE A 176 -0.41 -24.88 -10.12
C ILE A 176 -1.51 -23.83 -10.19
N GLU A 177 -1.19 -22.70 -10.77
CA GLU A 177 -2.16 -21.63 -11.06
C GLU A 177 -2.49 -21.54 -12.55
N LYS A 178 -3.74 -21.17 -12.86
CA LYS A 178 -4.26 -21.09 -14.21
C LYS A 178 -4.85 -19.72 -14.50
N LYS A 179 -4.65 -19.28 -15.74
CA LYS A 179 -5.25 -18.07 -16.27
C LYS A 179 -5.80 -18.31 -17.66
N GLN A 180 -6.99 -17.81 -17.95
CA GLN A 180 -7.59 -17.92 -19.27
C GLN A 180 -7.56 -16.59 -20.01
N VAL A 181 -7.10 -16.63 -21.28
CA VAL A 181 -7.15 -15.50 -22.20
C VAL A 181 -7.63 -16.02 -23.56
N TYR A 182 -8.69 -15.42 -24.05
CA TYR A 182 -9.28 -15.81 -25.35
C TYR A 182 -9.60 -17.33 -25.46
N GLY A 183 -10.04 -17.93 -24.35
CA GLY A 183 -10.34 -19.38 -24.30
C GLY A 183 -9.11 -20.28 -24.16
N VAL A 184 -7.89 -19.74 -24.27
CA VAL A 184 -6.66 -20.48 -24.04
C VAL A 184 -6.30 -20.43 -22.57
N THR A 185 -6.06 -21.61 -21.98
CA THR A 185 -5.61 -21.72 -20.59
C THR A 185 -4.08 -21.68 -20.53
N PHE A 186 -3.56 -20.76 -19.74
CA PHE A 186 -2.16 -20.69 -19.34
C PHE A 186 -2.04 -21.34 -17.97
N GLU A 187 -1.07 -22.21 -17.82
CA GLU A 187 -0.81 -22.97 -16.58
C GLU A 187 0.66 -22.78 -16.19
N GLN A 188 0.90 -22.50 -14.91
CA GLN A 188 2.26 -22.34 -14.38
C GLN A 188 2.31 -22.76 -12.90
N GLY A 189 3.51 -23.07 -12.41
CA GLY A 189 3.76 -23.19 -10.98
C GLY A 189 3.56 -21.85 -10.29
N ARG A 190 3.02 -21.88 -9.07
CA ARG A 190 2.93 -20.67 -8.23
C ARG A 190 4.32 -20.13 -7.95
N ASN A 191 4.41 -18.82 -7.80
CA ASN A 191 5.64 -18.18 -7.35
C ASN A 191 5.84 -18.41 -5.84
N GLU A 192 6.54 -19.46 -5.50
CA GLU A 192 6.86 -19.87 -4.11
C GLU A 192 8.26 -19.42 -3.68
N LEU A 193 8.86 -18.46 -4.39
CA LEU A 193 10.17 -17.91 -4.05
C LEU A 193 10.19 -17.43 -2.59
N ASN A 194 11.04 -18.02 -1.77
CA ASN A 194 11.26 -17.60 -0.39
C ASN A 194 12.41 -16.59 -0.33
N VAL A 195 12.10 -15.35 0.01
CA VAL A 195 13.10 -14.28 0.03
C VAL A 195 14.22 -14.51 1.05
N ASN A 196 13.96 -15.24 2.13
CA ASN A 196 14.99 -15.60 3.13
C ASN A 196 16.01 -16.62 2.62
N GLU A 197 15.64 -17.41 1.61
CA GLU A 197 16.54 -18.37 0.96
C GLU A 197 17.35 -17.73 -0.16
N VAL A 198 16.79 -16.68 -0.79
CA VAL A 198 17.45 -15.98 -1.90
C VAL A 198 18.39 -14.89 -1.41
N LEU A 199 18.01 -14.19 -0.33
CA LEU A 199 18.86 -13.21 0.32
C LEU A 199 19.69 -13.90 1.42
N PRO A 200 21.00 -13.66 1.49
CA PRO A 200 21.78 -12.57 0.90
C PRO A 200 22.35 -12.81 -0.52
N GLY A 201 21.94 -13.82 -1.25
CA GLY A 201 22.27 -14.04 -2.66
C GLY A 201 23.68 -13.65 -3.10
N GLN A 202 23.86 -13.35 -4.36
CA GLN A 202 25.11 -12.86 -4.90
C GLN A 202 25.22 -11.34 -4.79
N ILE A 203 26.07 -10.85 -3.88
CA ILE A 203 26.39 -9.44 -3.80
C ILE A 203 27.44 -9.13 -4.88
N VAL A 204 27.07 -8.35 -5.88
CA VAL A 204 27.92 -8.01 -7.05
C VAL A 204 28.61 -6.64 -6.93
N THR A 205 28.32 -5.90 -5.89
CA THR A 205 28.91 -4.58 -5.61
C THR A 205 30.26 -4.72 -4.90
N LYS A 206 31.11 -3.68 -5.01
CA LYS A 206 32.41 -3.63 -4.28
C LYS A 206 32.21 -3.66 -2.76
N ASN A 207 31.18 -2.98 -2.25
CA ASN A 207 30.78 -3.09 -0.86
C ASN A 207 29.89 -4.31 -0.70
N THR A 208 30.33 -5.28 0.08
CA THR A 208 29.63 -6.54 0.38
C THR A 208 28.97 -6.53 1.76
N GLN A 209 29.06 -5.44 2.48
CA GLN A 209 28.40 -5.29 3.79
C GLN A 209 27.00 -4.70 3.62
N ILE A 210 25.97 -5.46 3.99
CA ILE A 210 24.59 -5.01 4.01
C ILE A 210 24.15 -4.83 5.47
N PRO A 211 23.79 -3.61 5.90
CA PRO A 211 23.23 -3.39 7.24
C PRO A 211 21.93 -4.21 7.44
N GLU A 212 21.66 -4.61 8.67
CA GLU A 212 20.45 -5.39 9.00
C GLU A 212 19.16 -4.63 8.62
N SER A 213 19.15 -3.32 8.81
CA SER A 213 18.03 -2.46 8.38
C SER A 213 17.79 -2.54 6.87
N ALA A 214 18.85 -2.46 6.07
CA ALA A 214 18.77 -2.59 4.61
C ALA A 214 18.34 -4.01 4.19
N MET A 215 18.74 -5.05 4.93
CA MET A 215 18.30 -6.42 4.67
C MET A 215 16.78 -6.56 4.87
N THR A 216 16.22 -5.94 5.89
CA THR A 216 14.76 -5.89 6.08
C THR A 216 14.08 -5.17 4.92
N ASP A 217 14.62 -4.05 4.48
CA ASP A 217 14.08 -3.26 3.37
C ASP A 217 14.17 -4.02 2.03
N LEU A 218 15.26 -4.77 1.79
CA LEU A 218 15.37 -5.66 0.63
C LEU A 218 14.27 -6.73 0.62
N LYS A 219 13.99 -7.37 1.77
CA LYS A 219 12.91 -8.35 1.90
C LYS A 219 11.54 -7.72 1.58
N VAL A 220 11.26 -6.56 2.15
CA VAL A 220 10.02 -5.82 1.88
C VAL A 220 9.91 -5.51 0.39
N SER A 221 10.97 -4.99 -0.23
CA SER A 221 11.00 -4.65 -1.64
C SER A 221 10.69 -5.86 -2.54
N LEU A 222 11.38 -6.98 -2.34
CA LEU A 222 11.18 -8.17 -3.18
C LEU A 222 9.78 -8.77 -3.03
N ILE A 223 9.24 -8.81 -1.80
CA ILE A 223 7.88 -9.32 -1.57
C ILE A 223 6.84 -8.40 -2.18
N VAL A 224 6.99 -7.08 -2.05
CA VAL A 224 6.08 -6.10 -2.68
C VAL A 224 6.09 -6.27 -4.20
N LEU A 225 7.27 -6.41 -4.81
CA LEU A 225 7.40 -6.57 -6.26
C LEU A 225 6.80 -7.89 -6.78
N LYS A 226 6.82 -8.95 -5.97
CA LYS A 226 6.19 -10.23 -6.31
C LYS A 226 4.68 -10.09 -6.58
N TYR A 227 4.02 -9.13 -5.92
CA TYR A 227 2.58 -8.86 -6.04
C TYR A 227 2.27 -7.56 -6.79
N THR A 228 3.24 -7.03 -7.53
CA THR A 228 3.09 -5.80 -8.31
C THR A 228 3.19 -6.09 -9.79
N GLN A 229 2.27 -5.54 -10.58
CA GLN A 229 2.28 -5.71 -12.04
C GLN A 229 3.57 -5.19 -12.66
N SER A 230 4.22 -6.00 -13.49
CA SER A 230 5.45 -5.66 -14.24
C SER A 230 5.18 -4.61 -15.34
N ASN A 231 6.14 -3.77 -15.70
CA ASN A 231 7.38 -3.47 -14.99
C ASN A 231 7.05 -2.84 -13.64
N SER A 232 7.78 -3.24 -12.62
CA SER A 232 7.59 -2.69 -11.27
C SER A 232 8.92 -2.33 -10.60
N VAL A 233 8.88 -1.24 -9.83
CA VAL A 233 10.01 -0.74 -9.02
C VAL A 233 9.46 -0.31 -7.67
N CYS A 234 10.20 -0.60 -6.60
CA CYS A 234 9.81 -0.27 -5.24
C CYS A 234 10.97 0.36 -4.48
N TYR A 235 10.74 1.55 -3.93
CA TYR A 235 11.64 2.19 -2.95
C TYR A 235 11.14 1.87 -1.55
N VAL A 236 12.05 1.44 -0.69
CA VAL A 236 11.75 1.03 0.69
C VAL A 236 12.67 1.75 1.67
N LYS A 237 12.12 2.18 2.77
CA LYS A 237 12.85 2.74 3.90
C LYS A 237 12.23 2.28 5.21
N ASP A 238 13.08 1.79 6.10
CA ASP A 238 12.70 1.39 7.47
C ASP A 238 11.48 0.45 7.53
N GLY A 239 11.48 -0.58 6.68
CA GLY A 239 10.40 -1.58 6.62
C GLY A 239 9.11 -1.11 5.99
N GLN A 240 9.13 -0.02 5.25
CA GLN A 240 7.99 0.59 4.57
C GLN A 240 8.31 0.85 3.10
N ALA A 241 7.47 0.35 2.19
CA ALA A 241 7.49 0.76 0.80
C ALA A 241 7.02 2.22 0.71
N ILE A 242 7.94 3.12 0.35
CA ILE A 242 7.68 4.58 0.29
C ILE A 242 7.36 5.07 -1.12
N GLY A 243 7.58 4.26 -2.14
CA GLY A 243 7.20 4.57 -3.50
C GLY A 243 7.16 3.31 -4.36
N ILE A 244 6.01 3.01 -4.96
CA ILE A 244 5.80 1.84 -5.81
C ILE A 244 5.36 2.31 -7.19
N GLY A 245 6.10 1.92 -8.22
CA GLY A 245 5.71 2.05 -9.62
C GLY A 245 5.27 0.70 -10.14
N ALA A 246 4.12 0.64 -10.81
CA ALA A 246 3.51 -0.59 -11.29
C ALA A 246 3.03 -0.47 -12.73
N GLY A 247 3.15 -1.56 -13.50
CA GLY A 247 2.49 -1.72 -14.79
C GLY A 247 2.98 -0.79 -15.90
N GLN A 248 4.21 -0.27 -15.82
CA GLN A 248 4.75 0.60 -16.86
C GLN A 248 5.44 -0.20 -17.97
N GLN A 249 5.26 0.21 -19.23
CA GLN A 249 5.92 -0.46 -20.37
C GLN A 249 7.42 -0.16 -20.44
N SER A 250 7.89 0.94 -19.85
CA SER A 250 9.30 1.30 -19.80
C SER A 250 9.83 1.23 -18.37
N ARG A 251 10.99 0.57 -18.17
CA ARG A 251 11.64 0.47 -16.86
C ARG A 251 11.94 1.84 -16.26
N ILE A 252 12.50 2.76 -17.05
CA ILE A 252 12.83 4.11 -16.56
C ILE A 252 11.56 4.90 -16.17
N HIS A 253 10.45 4.77 -16.88
CA HIS A 253 9.19 5.40 -16.49
C HIS A 253 8.68 4.84 -15.17
N CYS A 254 8.82 3.53 -14.97
CA CYS A 254 8.48 2.88 -13.71
C CYS A 254 9.34 3.40 -12.55
N THR A 255 10.66 3.49 -12.76
CA THR A 255 11.60 4.01 -11.78
C THR A 255 11.30 5.46 -11.41
N ARG A 256 11.01 6.31 -12.40
CA ARG A 256 10.61 7.71 -12.18
C ARG A 256 9.30 7.82 -11.41
N LEU A 257 8.31 7.01 -11.75
CA LEU A 257 7.02 6.99 -11.04
C LEU A 257 7.21 6.60 -9.56
N ALA A 258 7.90 5.49 -9.31
CA ALA A 258 8.19 5.04 -7.96
C ALA A 258 9.00 6.08 -7.17
N GLY A 259 10.04 6.65 -7.80
CA GLY A 259 10.86 7.69 -7.21
C GLY A 259 10.09 8.97 -6.90
N SER A 260 9.20 9.42 -7.79
CA SER A 260 8.36 10.59 -7.52
C SER A 260 7.44 10.39 -6.32
N LYS A 261 6.89 9.18 -6.15
CA LYS A 261 6.09 8.85 -4.95
C LYS A 261 6.94 8.85 -3.68
N ALA A 262 8.16 8.31 -3.73
CA ALA A 262 9.10 8.36 -2.60
C ALA A 262 9.51 9.80 -2.26
N ASP A 263 9.76 10.64 -3.27
CA ASP A 263 10.03 12.07 -3.09
C ASP A 263 8.84 12.76 -2.40
N ASN A 264 7.61 12.54 -2.87
CA ASN A 264 6.41 13.10 -2.28
C ASN A 264 6.24 12.68 -0.81
N TRP A 265 6.48 11.39 -0.50
CA TRP A 265 6.46 10.91 0.88
C TRP A 265 7.44 11.68 1.77
N TYR A 266 8.65 11.97 1.28
CA TYR A 266 9.65 12.70 2.06
C TYR A 266 9.39 14.21 2.11
N LEU A 267 8.90 14.81 1.02
CA LEU A 267 8.50 16.22 0.96
C LEU A 267 7.36 16.53 1.94
N ARG A 268 6.45 15.59 2.17
CA ARG A 268 5.36 15.74 3.15
C ARG A 268 5.88 15.92 4.59
N GLN A 269 7.11 15.52 4.87
CA GLN A 269 7.77 15.66 6.18
C GLN A 269 8.49 16.99 6.34
N SER A 270 8.56 17.81 5.30
CA SER A 270 9.26 19.10 5.33
C SER A 270 8.57 20.11 6.26
N PRO A 271 9.34 21.05 6.85
CA PRO A 271 8.78 22.14 7.64
C PRO A 271 7.72 22.94 6.88
N GLN A 272 7.89 23.13 5.56
CA GLN A 272 6.93 23.84 4.71
C GLN A 272 5.56 23.15 4.70
N VAL A 273 5.53 21.82 4.57
CA VAL A 273 4.28 21.05 4.57
C VAL A 273 3.70 20.93 5.97
N LEU A 274 4.54 20.64 6.98
CA LEU A 274 4.09 20.55 8.38
C LEU A 274 3.56 21.88 8.92
N GLY A 275 3.98 23.00 8.35
CA GLY A 275 3.53 24.36 8.69
C GLY A 275 2.25 24.81 7.98
N LEU A 276 1.67 24.02 7.09
CA LEU A 276 0.44 24.36 6.38
C LEU A 276 -0.73 24.50 7.36
N GLN A 277 -1.43 25.64 7.29
CA GLN A 277 -2.58 25.93 8.14
C GLN A 277 -3.85 25.78 7.32
N PHE A 278 -4.53 24.68 7.50
CA PHE A 278 -5.79 24.38 6.80
C PHE A 278 -6.98 25.10 7.45
N VAL A 279 -7.98 25.47 6.64
CA VAL A 279 -9.25 26.00 7.14
C VAL A 279 -9.95 24.96 8.04
N ASP A 280 -10.73 25.45 9.00
CA ASP A 280 -11.45 24.59 9.92
C ASP A 280 -12.46 23.72 9.18
N GLY A 281 -12.58 22.47 9.59
CA GLY A 281 -13.51 21.51 8.99
C GLY A 281 -13.04 20.84 7.69
N LEU A 282 -11.88 21.22 7.13
CA LEU A 282 -11.33 20.54 5.95
C LEU A 282 -10.98 19.08 6.27
N GLY A 283 -11.57 18.14 5.53
CA GLY A 283 -11.37 16.71 5.70
C GLY A 283 -9.93 16.24 5.42
N ARG A 284 -9.55 15.05 5.94
CA ARG A 284 -8.21 14.49 5.69
C ARG A 284 -7.92 14.29 4.21
N ALA A 285 -8.86 13.74 3.46
CA ALA A 285 -8.70 13.51 2.02
C ALA A 285 -8.46 14.83 1.26
N ASP A 286 -9.18 15.89 1.62
CA ASP A 286 -8.99 17.21 1.00
C ASP A 286 -7.64 17.81 1.37
N ARG A 287 -7.18 17.62 2.62
CA ARG A 287 -5.84 18.04 3.06
C ARG A 287 -4.76 17.27 2.33
N ASP A 288 -4.92 15.95 2.16
CA ASP A 288 -3.98 15.12 1.41
C ASP A 288 -3.87 15.56 -0.05
N ASN A 289 -5.01 15.83 -0.69
CA ASN A 289 -5.04 16.37 -2.05
C ASN A 289 -4.38 17.75 -2.14
N ALA A 290 -4.68 18.63 -1.18
CA ALA A 290 -4.07 19.96 -1.12
C ALA A 290 -2.54 19.90 -0.97
N ILE A 291 -2.03 19.00 -0.14
CA ILE A 291 -0.59 18.78 0.02
C ILE A 291 0.02 18.24 -1.28
N ASP A 292 -0.64 17.27 -1.92
CA ASP A 292 -0.16 16.67 -3.17
C ASP A 292 0.01 17.72 -4.27
N VAL A 293 -0.99 18.58 -4.47
CA VAL A 293 -0.91 19.68 -5.43
C VAL A 293 0.15 20.71 -5.01
N TYR A 294 0.22 21.07 -3.72
CA TYR A 294 1.17 22.05 -3.20
C TYR A 294 2.63 21.65 -3.40
N ILE A 295 2.95 20.36 -3.20
CA ILE A 295 4.30 19.84 -3.42
C ILE A 295 4.57 19.46 -4.89
N GLY A 296 3.51 19.38 -5.71
CA GLY A 296 3.58 19.04 -7.13
C GLY A 296 4.12 20.16 -8.01
N GLU A 297 4.09 19.93 -9.31
CA GLU A 297 4.47 20.94 -10.30
C GLU A 297 3.32 21.94 -10.58
N GLU A 298 2.08 21.55 -10.26
CA GLU A 298 0.85 22.32 -10.50
C GLU A 298 0.42 23.14 -9.25
N TYR A 299 1.39 23.47 -8.39
CA TYR A 299 1.13 24.21 -7.14
C TYR A 299 0.46 25.57 -7.35
N GLU A 300 0.63 26.19 -8.52
CA GLU A 300 0.00 27.46 -8.86
C GLU A 300 -1.52 27.38 -8.79
N ASP A 301 -2.11 26.22 -9.13
CA ASP A 301 -3.55 26.02 -9.13
C ASP A 301 -4.15 26.20 -7.72
N ILE A 302 -3.52 25.59 -6.71
CA ILE A 302 -4.00 25.70 -5.33
C ILE A 302 -3.63 27.01 -4.66
N LEU A 303 -2.59 27.71 -5.15
CA LEU A 303 -2.14 29.02 -4.65
C LEU A 303 -2.77 30.21 -5.38
N ALA A 304 -3.61 29.96 -6.39
CA ALA A 304 -4.30 31.01 -7.13
C ALA A 304 -5.24 31.83 -6.23
N GLU A 305 -5.38 33.14 -6.55
CA GLU A 305 -6.32 34.02 -5.84
C GLU A 305 -7.77 33.54 -6.05
N GLY A 306 -8.53 33.48 -4.97
CA GLY A 306 -9.88 32.92 -4.96
C GLY A 306 -9.94 31.42 -4.78
N VAL A 307 -8.78 30.69 -4.81
CA VAL A 307 -8.68 29.24 -4.60
C VAL A 307 -8.08 28.91 -3.25
N TRP A 308 -6.89 29.46 -2.95
CA TRP A 308 -6.16 29.11 -1.72
C TRP A 308 -6.99 29.38 -0.44
N GLN A 309 -7.86 30.40 -0.45
CA GLN A 309 -8.71 30.78 0.68
C GLN A 309 -9.71 29.68 1.09
N HIS A 310 -10.04 28.76 0.18
CA HIS A 310 -10.92 27.63 0.48
C HIS A 310 -10.16 26.46 1.18
N THR A 311 -8.85 26.51 1.15
CA THR A 311 -8.00 25.43 1.66
C THR A 311 -7.15 25.86 2.85
N PHE A 312 -6.57 27.07 2.80
CA PHE A 312 -5.61 27.53 3.81
C PHE A 312 -6.12 28.75 4.55
N LYS A 313 -5.82 28.86 5.85
CA LYS A 313 -6.08 30.05 6.67
C LYS A 313 -5.17 31.21 6.29
N VAL A 314 -3.95 30.89 5.87
CA VAL A 314 -2.94 31.84 5.41
C VAL A 314 -2.36 31.28 4.13
N LYS A 315 -2.21 32.14 3.10
CA LYS A 315 -1.58 31.72 1.84
C LYS A 315 -0.17 31.23 2.11
N PRO A 316 0.14 29.93 1.86
CA PRO A 316 1.47 29.43 2.05
C PRO A 316 2.43 30.02 0.99
N PRO A 317 3.72 30.17 1.31
CA PRO A 317 4.73 30.50 0.31
C PRO A 317 4.86 29.36 -0.70
N VAL A 318 5.36 29.66 -1.89
CA VAL A 318 5.71 28.63 -2.87
C VAL A 318 6.83 27.75 -2.31
N PHE A 319 6.64 26.45 -2.37
CA PHE A 319 7.70 25.49 -2.09
C PHE A 319 8.55 25.33 -3.36
N THR A 320 9.62 26.09 -3.46
CA THR A 320 10.42 26.19 -4.68
C THR A 320 11.12 24.89 -5.03
N ARG A 321 11.50 24.72 -6.30
CA ARG A 321 12.25 23.56 -6.77
C ARG A 321 13.60 23.41 -6.03
N GLU A 322 14.26 24.51 -5.76
CA GLU A 322 15.54 24.56 -5.02
C GLU A 322 15.36 24.08 -3.59
N GLU A 323 14.33 24.55 -2.89
CA GLU A 323 14.00 24.10 -1.53
C GLU A 323 13.63 22.61 -1.49
N LYS A 324 12.80 22.15 -2.43
CA LYS A 324 12.45 20.72 -2.57
C LYS A 324 13.71 19.88 -2.77
N LYS A 325 14.59 20.27 -3.69
CA LYS A 325 15.86 19.60 -3.95
C LYS A 325 16.78 19.56 -2.73
N ALA A 326 16.89 20.69 -2.01
CA ALA A 326 17.68 20.76 -0.78
C ALA A 326 17.15 19.82 0.32
N TRP A 327 15.82 19.74 0.46
CA TRP A 327 15.18 18.81 1.40
C TRP A 327 15.40 17.35 1.00
N LEU A 328 15.17 17.01 -0.26
CA LEU A 328 15.34 15.66 -0.79
C LEU A 328 16.77 15.14 -0.69
N ALA A 329 17.77 16.02 -0.73
CA ALA A 329 19.17 15.64 -0.50
C ALA A 329 19.44 15.05 0.90
N GLY A 330 18.54 15.27 1.86
CA GLY A 330 18.57 14.66 3.19
C GLY A 330 17.98 13.26 3.27
N LEU A 331 17.34 12.76 2.21
CA LEU A 331 16.80 11.41 2.20
C LEU A 331 17.94 10.39 2.01
N GLN A 332 18.16 9.56 3.02
CA GLN A 332 19.22 8.57 3.05
C GLN A 332 18.67 7.19 3.44
N ASP A 333 19.49 6.16 3.31
CA ASP A 333 19.18 4.78 3.71
C ASP A 333 17.90 4.26 3.03
N VAL A 334 17.80 4.47 1.72
CA VAL A 334 16.70 3.99 0.89
C VAL A 334 17.17 2.80 0.07
N THR A 335 16.39 1.74 0.10
CA THR A 335 16.59 0.54 -0.72
C THR A 335 15.70 0.61 -1.94
N VAL A 336 16.22 0.29 -3.11
CA VAL A 336 15.43 0.14 -4.34
C VAL A 336 15.47 -1.31 -4.82
N GLY A 337 14.30 -1.82 -5.17
CA GLY A 337 14.13 -3.11 -5.85
C GLY A 337 13.45 -2.94 -7.20
N SER A 338 13.70 -3.92 -8.08
CA SER A 338 13.09 -4.01 -9.41
C SER A 338 12.74 -5.46 -9.73
N ASP A 339 11.61 -5.70 -10.38
CA ASP A 339 11.20 -7.06 -10.79
C ASP A 339 12.07 -7.65 -11.91
N ALA A 340 12.88 -6.81 -12.58
CA ALA A 340 13.89 -7.23 -13.56
C ALA A 340 15.09 -6.27 -13.57
N PHE A 341 16.09 -6.55 -14.40
CA PHE A 341 17.30 -5.74 -14.49
C PHE A 341 17.04 -4.30 -14.95
N PHE A 342 17.90 -3.39 -14.54
CA PHE A 342 17.95 -2.00 -15.06
C PHE A 342 18.77 -1.96 -16.35
N PRO A 343 18.15 -1.62 -17.49
CA PRO A 343 18.86 -1.65 -18.77
C PRO A 343 19.85 -0.49 -18.97
N PHE A 344 19.68 0.62 -18.22
CA PHE A 344 20.48 1.83 -18.36
C PHE A 344 20.80 2.43 -16.98
N SER A 345 21.93 3.18 -16.90
CA SER A 345 22.41 3.80 -15.65
C SER A 345 21.46 4.86 -15.06
N ASP A 346 20.67 5.51 -15.90
CA ASP A 346 19.70 6.55 -15.49
C ASP A 346 18.67 6.04 -14.48
N ASN A 347 18.43 4.72 -14.43
CA ASN A 347 17.58 4.11 -13.41
C ASN A 347 18.23 4.12 -12.02
N ILE A 348 19.56 4.18 -11.94
CA ILE A 348 20.32 4.22 -10.69
C ILE A 348 20.57 5.67 -10.29
N GLU A 349 20.71 6.56 -11.26
CA GLU A 349 20.96 8.00 -11.06
C GLU A 349 19.71 8.74 -10.56
N ARG A 350 18.52 8.18 -10.77
CA ARG A 350 17.24 8.73 -10.32
C ARG A 350 17.16 8.77 -8.79
#